data_8de38b0574b02562b4ed4671f6d2866c
#
_entry.id   8de38b0574b02562b4ed4671f6d2866c
#
_cell.length_a   1.000
_cell.length_b   1.000
_cell.length_c   1.000
_cell.angle_alpha   90.00
_cell.angle_beta   90.00
_cell.angle_gamma   90.00
#
_symmetry.space_group_name_H-M   'P 1'
#
loop_
_entity.id
_entity.type
_entity.pdbx_description
1 polymer ?
#
loop_
_entity_poly.entity_id
_entity_poly.type
_entity_poly.pdbx_seq_one_letter_code
_entity_poly.pdbx_strand_id
1 'polypeptide(L)' 'MHMVETEKNDSALPVGEKFMLTIKEAAPYYNIGTKKLRRLAEDNLGVFSVYSGNRYLIVKPKFEEFILNS' A
#
# COMPACT_ATOMS: atom_id res chain seq x y z
N MET A 1 -4.25 -7.13 24.74
CA MET A 1 -3.43 -6.90 24.80
C MET A 1 -2.78 -6.57 23.95
N HIS A 2 -2.79 -6.51 23.30
CA HIS A 2 -2.07 -6.34 22.54
C HIS A 2 -2.42 -5.68 21.33
N MET A 3 -3.58 -5.00 21.13
CA MET A 3 -3.96 -4.30 19.93
C MET A 3 -3.00 -3.21 19.60
N VAL A 4 -2.62 -2.46 20.59
CA VAL A 4 -1.67 -1.39 20.38
C VAL A 4 -0.34 -1.94 19.96
N GLU A 5 0.04 -3.03 20.58
CA GLU A 5 1.27 -3.64 20.21
C GLU A 5 1.23 -4.18 18.82
N THR A 6 0.08 -4.67 18.42
CA THR A 6 -0.09 -5.19 17.07
C THR A 6 0.12 -4.09 16.06
N GLU A 7 -0.40 -2.91 16.33
CA GLU A 7 -0.22 -1.81 15.40
C GLU A 7 1.24 -1.40 15.31
N LYS A 8 1.93 -1.39 16.44
CA LYS A 8 3.33 -1.07 16.41
C LYS A 8 4.11 -2.12 15.66
N ASN A 9 3.75 -3.37 15.85
CA ASN A 9 4.41 -4.45 15.14
C ASN A 9 4.22 -4.32 13.66
N ASP A 10 3.02 -3.92 13.24
CA ASP A 10 2.76 -3.76 11.82
C ASP A 10 3.66 -2.68 11.23
N SER A 11 3.86 -1.59 11.96
CA SER A 11 4.76 -0.53 11.51
C SER A 11 6.19 -1.03 11.38
N ALA A 12 6.58 -1.99 12.20
CA ALA A 12 7.93 -2.52 12.19
C ALA A 12 8.13 -3.66 11.22
N LEU A 13 7.06 -4.17 10.61
CA LEU A 13 7.17 -5.30 9.69
C LEU A 13 7.91 -4.91 8.42
N PRO A 14 8.64 -5.85 7.83
CA PRO A 14 9.16 -5.63 6.49
C PRO A 14 8.02 -5.31 5.53
N VAL A 15 8.32 -4.49 4.53
CA VAL A 15 7.31 -4.06 3.56
C VAL A 15 6.56 -5.23 2.97
N GLY A 16 7.26 -6.30 2.62
CA GLY A 16 6.62 -7.45 1.98
C GLY A 16 5.61 -8.15 2.85
N GLU A 17 5.64 -7.93 4.17
CA GLU A 17 4.70 -8.58 5.08
C GLU A 17 3.57 -7.67 5.51
N LYS A 18 3.53 -6.45 5.03
CA LYS A 18 2.46 -5.53 5.36
C LYS A 18 1.28 -5.74 4.43
N PHE A 19 0.09 -5.57 4.97
CA PHE A 19 -1.12 -5.68 4.17
C PHE A 19 -1.33 -4.42 3.33
N MET A 20 -1.01 -3.26 3.90
CA MET A 20 -1.15 -1.99 3.20
C MET A 20 0.18 -1.27 3.19
N LEU A 21 0.46 -0.57 2.11
CA LEU A 21 1.70 0.16 1.92
C LEU A 21 1.40 1.62 1.60
N THR A 22 2.25 2.52 2.09
CA THR A 22 2.19 3.89 1.62
C THR A 22 2.77 3.92 0.21
N ILE A 23 2.55 5.02 -0.51
CA ILE A 23 3.14 5.19 -1.83
C ILE A 23 4.66 5.10 -1.73
N LYS A 24 5.22 5.71 -0.68
CA LYS A 24 6.65 5.72 -0.49
C LYS A 24 7.23 4.33 -0.28
N GLU A 25 6.47 3.46 0.37
CA GLU A 25 6.90 2.08 0.57
C GLU A 25 6.69 1.23 -0.68
N ALA A 26 5.58 1.44 -1.35
CA ALA A 26 5.21 0.60 -2.48
C ALA A 26 6.04 0.89 -3.72
N ALA A 27 6.40 2.14 -3.93
CA ALA A 27 7.13 2.52 -5.14
C ALA A 27 8.42 1.70 -5.32
N PRO A 28 9.32 1.66 -4.33
CA PRO A 28 10.53 0.84 -4.50
C PRO A 28 10.23 -0.65 -4.42
N TYR A 29 9.24 -1.04 -3.64
CA TYR A 29 8.92 -2.46 -3.50
C TYR A 29 8.45 -3.05 -4.83
N TYR A 30 7.65 -2.30 -5.59
CA TYR A 30 7.15 -2.77 -6.88
C TYR A 30 7.96 -2.22 -8.04
N ASN A 31 8.99 -1.43 -7.74
CA ASN A 31 9.86 -0.84 -8.77
C ASN A 31 9.05 0.03 -9.73
N ILE A 32 8.18 0.85 -9.18
CA ILE A 32 7.35 1.78 -9.95
C ILE A 32 7.67 3.18 -9.46
N GLY A 33 7.74 4.15 -10.37
CA GLY A 33 8.02 5.51 -9.99
C GLY A 33 6.93 6.07 -9.08
N THR A 34 7.32 6.93 -8.14
CA THR A 34 6.40 7.47 -7.16
C THR A 34 5.24 8.22 -7.79
N LYS A 35 5.52 9.04 -8.81
CA LYS A 35 4.47 9.82 -9.45
C LYS A 35 3.48 8.92 -10.16
N LYS A 36 3.98 7.91 -10.85
CA LYS A 36 3.13 6.99 -11.57
C LYS A 36 2.27 6.20 -10.59
N LEU A 37 2.88 5.74 -9.50
CA LEU A 37 2.14 4.95 -8.52
C LEU A 37 1.07 5.79 -7.86
N ARG A 38 1.38 7.05 -7.56
CA ARG A 38 0.37 7.93 -6.96
C ARG A 38 -0.82 8.11 -7.90
N ARG A 39 -0.55 8.29 -9.18
CA ARG A 39 -1.63 8.44 -10.14
C ARG A 39 -2.47 7.16 -10.23
N LEU A 40 -1.81 6.01 -10.21
CA LEU A 40 -2.55 4.75 -10.21
C LEU A 40 -3.44 4.65 -8.98
N ALA A 41 -2.93 5.07 -7.83
CA ALA A 41 -3.71 5.02 -6.61
C ALA A 41 -4.91 5.96 -6.69
N GLU A 42 -4.71 7.16 -7.21
CA GLU A 42 -5.79 8.13 -7.35
C GLU A 42 -6.88 7.61 -8.29
N ASP A 43 -6.47 6.98 -9.37
CA ASP A 43 -7.41 6.51 -10.37
C ASP A 43 -8.14 5.24 -9.98
N ASN A 44 -7.67 4.57 -8.93
CA ASN A 44 -8.22 3.27 -8.56
C ASN A 44 -8.62 3.21 -7.09
N LEU A 45 -9.10 4.33 -6.56
CA LEU A 45 -9.61 4.33 -5.19
C LEU A 45 -10.76 3.35 -5.08
N GLY A 46 -10.72 2.54 -4.03
CA GLY A 46 -11.75 1.53 -3.85
C GLY A 46 -11.46 0.24 -4.57
N VAL A 47 -10.50 0.23 -5.48
CA VAL A 47 -10.09 -0.99 -6.16
C VAL A 47 -8.89 -1.58 -5.45
N PHE A 48 -7.77 -0.89 -5.43
CA PHE A 48 -6.62 -1.37 -4.67
C PHE A 48 -6.02 -0.28 -3.78
N SER A 49 -6.63 0.87 -3.70
CA SER A 49 -6.09 1.94 -2.86
C SER A 49 -7.19 2.52 -2.00
N VAL A 50 -6.78 3.12 -0.89
CA VAL A 50 -7.68 3.85 -0.02
C VAL A 50 -6.98 5.14 0.37
N TYR A 51 -7.76 6.17 0.71
CA TYR A 51 -7.21 7.44 1.15
C TYR A 51 -7.49 7.57 2.63
N SER A 52 -6.47 7.66 3.43
CA SER A 52 -6.64 7.71 4.87
C SER A 52 -5.54 8.57 5.48
N GLY A 53 -5.93 9.46 6.38
CA GLY A 53 -4.94 10.28 7.07
C GLY A 53 -4.12 11.14 6.14
N ASN A 54 -4.75 11.73 5.14
CA ASN A 54 -4.10 12.63 4.19
C ASN A 54 -3.09 11.93 3.28
N ARG A 55 -3.21 10.63 3.11
CA ARG A 55 -2.30 9.93 2.22
C ARG A 55 -3.00 8.74 1.60
N TYR A 56 -2.47 8.27 0.49
CA TYR A 56 -2.96 7.08 -0.16
C TYR A 56 -2.28 5.86 0.42
N LEU A 57 -3.03 4.79 0.59
CA LEU A 57 -2.49 3.50 0.99
C LEU A 57 -2.82 2.50 -0.10
N ILE A 58 -1.86 1.64 -0.39
CA ILE A 58 -2.03 0.59 -1.39
C ILE A 58 -2.34 -0.70 -0.67
N VAL A 59 -3.46 -1.33 -1.03
CA VAL A 59 -3.82 -2.63 -0.46
C VAL A 59 -3.04 -3.66 -1.25
N LYS A 60 -2.00 -4.18 -0.65
CA LYS A 60 -1.00 -4.99 -1.32
C LYS A 60 -1.56 -6.13 -2.16
N PRO A 61 -2.40 -7.03 -1.60
CA PRO A 61 -2.90 -8.15 -2.42
C PRO A 61 -3.78 -7.69 -3.57
N LYS A 62 -4.53 -6.60 -3.37
CA LYS A 62 -5.40 -6.10 -4.44
C LYS A 62 -4.57 -5.47 -5.56
N PHE A 63 -3.51 -4.77 -5.19
CA PHE A 63 -2.66 -4.15 -6.19
C PHE A 63 -1.93 -5.21 -7.00
N GLU A 64 -1.47 -6.26 -6.35
CA GLU A 64 -0.78 -7.34 -7.04
C GLU A 64 -1.74 -8.03 -8.00
N GLU A 65 -2.98 -8.22 -7.59
CA GLU A 65 -3.98 -8.80 -8.46
C GLU A 65 -4.24 -7.90 -9.67
N PHE A 66 -4.30 -6.59 -9.43
CA PHE A 66 -4.50 -5.61 -10.50
C PHE A 66 -3.38 -5.69 -11.52
N ILE A 67 -2.15 -5.76 -11.05
CA ILE A 67 -0.99 -5.84 -11.94
C ILE A 67 -1.04 -7.12 -12.77
N LEU A 68 -1.36 -8.23 -12.14
CA LEU A 68 -1.35 -9.52 -12.83
C LEU A 68 -2.45 -9.61 -13.87
N ASN A 69 -3.52 -8.84 -13.71
CA ASN A 69 -4.64 -8.90 -14.63
C ASN A 69 -4.66 -7.77 -15.65
N SER A 70 -3.63 -6.96 -15.67
CA SER A 70 -3.63 -5.82 -16.61
C SER A 70 -2.78 -6.11 -17.84
#